data_e1617d164eae7ebe74b9a2a2d4335166
#
_entry.id   e1617d164eae7ebe74b9a2a2d4335166
#
_cell.length_a   1.000
_cell.length_b   1.000
_cell.length_c   1.000
_cell.angle_alpha   90.00
_cell.angle_beta   90.00
_cell.angle_gamma   90.00
#
_symmetry.space_group_name_H-M   'P 1'
#
loop_
_entity.id
_entity.type
_entity.pdbx_description
1 polymer ?
#
loop_
_entity_poly.entity_id
_entity_poly.type
_entity_poly.pdbx_seq_one_letter_code
_entity_poly.pdbx_strand_id
1 'polypeptide(L)'
;GIIVVHTGLLRQASDPGEVAGVLAHEVQHVEQRHSLRQMISSLGWGALVGLTIGDISAVAAMLAHQAGTLYFSRDMEQEADRLGLLALQRAQIRPDGMLRFFQKLDDEDKAKVPGWISSHPQTAARAQQIRSLIAATPCPACVPLASQHWQAMKAALPPTAK
;
A
#
# COMPACT_ATOMS: atom_id res chain seq x y z
N GLY A 1 -2.71 -14.19 -2.88
CA GLY A 1 -2.10 -13.25 -1.94
C GLY A 1 -2.91 -13.12 -0.67
N ILE A 2 -2.30 -12.60 0.38
CA ILE A 2 -2.96 -12.32 1.66
C ILE A 2 -2.70 -10.85 1.96
N ILE A 3 -3.76 -10.11 2.32
CA ILE A 3 -3.67 -8.74 2.81
C ILE A 3 -4.02 -8.75 4.30
N VAL A 4 -3.14 -8.22 5.13
CA VAL A 4 -3.35 -8.09 6.57
C VAL A 4 -3.67 -6.64 6.88
N VAL A 5 -4.86 -6.43 7.49
CA VAL A 5 -5.28 -5.09 7.90
C VAL A 5 -5.01 -4.92 9.39
N HIS A 6 -4.08 -4.02 9.70
CA HIS A 6 -3.77 -3.69 11.09
C HIS A 6 -4.83 -2.75 11.69
N THR A 7 -5.17 -2.97 12.96
CA THR A 7 -6.13 -2.10 13.67
C THR A 7 -5.68 -0.64 13.73
N GLY A 8 -4.38 -0.37 13.66
CA GLY A 8 -3.81 0.98 13.55
C GLY A 8 -4.34 1.74 12.34
N LEU A 9 -4.40 1.10 11.16
CA LEU A 9 -5.00 1.69 9.97
C LEU A 9 -6.47 2.07 10.21
N LEU A 10 -7.27 1.15 10.75
CA LEU A 10 -8.69 1.39 11.01
C LEU A 10 -8.91 2.52 12.02
N ARG A 11 -8.04 2.65 13.02
CA ARG A 11 -8.09 3.75 14.00
C ARG A 11 -7.77 5.11 13.38
N GLN A 12 -6.79 5.13 12.49
CA GLN A 12 -6.30 6.34 11.85
C GLN A 12 -7.22 6.84 10.75
N ALA A 13 -7.89 5.92 10.04
CA ALA A 13 -8.82 6.28 8.99
C ALA A 13 -10.03 7.05 9.55
N SER A 14 -10.41 8.13 8.88
CA SER A 14 -11.56 8.98 9.23
C SER A 14 -12.88 8.36 8.80
N ASP A 15 -12.88 7.66 7.68
CA ASP A 15 -14.06 7.03 7.09
C ASP A 15 -13.69 5.74 6.33
N PRO A 16 -14.67 4.90 5.95
CA PRO A 16 -14.40 3.66 5.22
C PRO A 16 -13.79 3.88 3.84
N GLY A 17 -13.97 5.04 3.21
CA GLY A 17 -13.38 5.39 1.92
C GLY A 17 -11.86 5.51 2.00
N GLU A 18 -11.32 5.98 3.12
CA GLU A 18 -9.86 6.01 3.34
C GLU A 18 -9.29 4.58 3.42
N VAL A 19 -9.98 3.68 4.12
CA VAL A 19 -9.57 2.26 4.17
C VAL A 19 -9.67 1.60 2.81
N ALA A 20 -10.74 1.87 2.06
CA ALA A 20 -10.90 1.35 0.70
C ALA A 20 -9.77 1.82 -0.22
N GLY A 21 -9.32 3.08 -0.06
CA GLY A 21 -8.17 3.62 -0.78
C GLY A 21 -6.88 2.84 -0.51
N VAL A 22 -6.57 2.58 0.75
CA VAL A 22 -5.40 1.78 1.14
C VAL A 22 -5.52 0.36 0.63
N LEU A 23 -6.68 -0.29 0.82
CA LEU A 23 -6.90 -1.66 0.33
C LEU A 23 -6.78 -1.77 -1.18
N ALA A 24 -7.30 -0.79 -1.92
CA ALA A 24 -7.17 -0.75 -3.37
C ALA A 24 -5.69 -0.68 -3.81
N HIS A 25 -4.86 0.09 -3.11
CA HIS A 25 -3.42 0.15 -3.31
C HIS A 25 -2.74 -1.18 -3.00
N GLU A 26 -3.01 -1.79 -1.83
CA GLU A 26 -2.43 -3.07 -1.41
C GLU A 26 -2.77 -4.22 -2.35
N VAL A 27 -4.02 -4.27 -2.84
CA VAL A 27 -4.45 -5.26 -3.83
C VAL A 27 -3.58 -5.19 -5.08
N GLN A 28 -3.17 -3.98 -5.51
CA GLN A 28 -2.30 -3.85 -6.69
C GLN A 28 -0.91 -4.41 -6.44
N HIS A 29 -0.33 -4.26 -5.24
CA HIS A 29 0.93 -4.92 -4.93
C HIS A 29 0.85 -6.43 -5.08
N VAL A 30 -0.29 -7.05 -4.74
CA VAL A 30 -0.53 -8.48 -4.93
C VAL A 30 -0.75 -8.83 -6.41
N GLU A 31 -1.64 -8.11 -7.12
CA GLU A 31 -1.97 -8.38 -8.51
C GLU A 31 -0.79 -8.18 -9.46
N GLN A 32 0.00 -7.11 -9.25
CA GLN A 32 1.20 -6.81 -10.03
C GLN A 32 2.43 -7.60 -9.58
N ARG A 33 2.28 -8.45 -8.56
CA ARG A 33 3.37 -9.26 -7.98
C ARG A 33 4.58 -8.43 -7.59
N HIS A 34 4.36 -7.23 -7.02
CA HIS A 34 5.44 -6.30 -6.71
C HIS A 34 6.49 -6.90 -5.78
N SER A 35 6.08 -7.66 -4.76
CA SER A 35 7.02 -8.37 -3.87
C SER A 35 7.94 -9.31 -4.65
N LEU A 36 7.40 -10.08 -5.59
CA LEU A 36 8.20 -10.99 -6.42
C LEU A 36 9.13 -10.22 -7.36
N ARG A 37 8.62 -9.17 -8.02
CA ARG A 37 9.42 -8.30 -8.90
C ARG A 37 10.56 -7.64 -8.12
N GLN A 38 10.28 -7.14 -6.91
CA GLN A 38 11.28 -6.55 -6.02
C GLN A 38 12.35 -7.57 -5.61
N MET A 39 11.94 -8.78 -5.22
CA MET A 39 12.88 -9.86 -4.90
C MET A 39 13.79 -10.19 -6.08
N ILE A 40 13.23 -10.37 -7.28
CA ILE A 40 14.00 -10.67 -8.49
C ILE A 40 14.98 -9.53 -8.80
N SER A 41 14.56 -8.27 -8.75
CA SER A 41 15.43 -7.12 -9.01
C SER A 41 16.54 -6.95 -7.97
N SER A 42 16.29 -7.33 -6.72
CA SER A 42 17.26 -7.25 -5.63
C SER A 42 18.30 -8.40 -5.66
N LEU A 43 17.93 -9.55 -6.20
CA LEU A 43 18.83 -10.69 -6.33
C LEU A 43 20.01 -10.42 -7.27
N GLY A 44 19.79 -9.61 -8.30
CA GLY A 44 20.83 -9.15 -9.22
C GLY A 44 21.72 -10.28 -9.76
N TRP A 45 22.86 -9.89 -10.32
CA TRP A 45 23.88 -10.82 -10.83
C TRP A 45 24.48 -11.73 -9.74
N GLY A 46 24.50 -11.31 -8.47
CA GLY A 46 25.07 -12.11 -7.37
C GLY A 46 24.34 -13.43 -7.11
N ALA A 47 22.99 -13.41 -7.21
CA ALA A 47 22.21 -14.65 -7.09
C ALA A 47 22.36 -15.55 -8.31
N LEU A 48 22.44 -14.95 -9.51
CA LEU A 48 22.67 -15.72 -10.74
C LEU A 48 24.04 -16.44 -10.67
N VAL A 49 25.08 -15.75 -10.21
CA VAL A 49 26.40 -16.33 -9.98
C VAL A 49 26.35 -17.40 -8.90
N GLY A 50 25.69 -17.16 -7.76
CA GLY A 50 25.51 -18.14 -6.69
C GLY A 50 24.85 -19.44 -7.16
N LEU A 51 23.82 -19.32 -8.01
CA LEU A 51 23.16 -20.47 -8.62
C LEU A 51 24.09 -21.22 -9.60
N THR A 52 24.93 -20.50 -10.36
CA THR A 52 25.86 -21.12 -11.33
C THR A 52 27.01 -21.85 -10.66
N ILE A 53 27.49 -21.41 -9.48
CA ILE A 53 28.52 -22.10 -8.69
C ILE A 53 27.93 -23.11 -7.71
N GLY A 54 26.62 -23.28 -7.63
CA GLY A 54 25.93 -24.30 -6.83
C GLY A 54 25.76 -23.95 -5.34
N ASP A 55 25.99 -22.70 -4.92
CA ASP A 55 25.80 -22.27 -3.52
C ASP A 55 24.35 -21.85 -3.26
N ILE A 56 23.47 -22.86 -3.15
CA ILE A 56 22.04 -22.66 -2.87
C ILE A 56 21.80 -22.06 -1.47
N SER A 57 22.70 -22.32 -0.51
CA SER A 57 22.56 -21.82 0.86
C SER A 57 22.74 -20.31 0.96
N ALA A 58 23.69 -19.74 0.23
CA ALA A 58 23.89 -18.29 0.14
C ALA A 58 22.69 -17.60 -0.52
N VAL A 59 22.14 -18.20 -1.58
CA VAL A 59 20.91 -17.69 -2.24
C VAL A 59 19.71 -17.73 -1.31
N ALA A 60 19.52 -18.83 -0.56
CA ALA A 60 18.43 -18.97 0.40
C ALA A 60 18.54 -17.95 1.56
N ALA A 61 19.73 -17.72 2.10
CA ALA A 61 19.98 -16.71 3.13
C ALA A 61 19.71 -15.29 2.62
N MET A 62 20.11 -14.98 1.40
CA MET A 62 19.86 -13.70 0.76
C MET A 62 18.35 -13.45 0.55
N LEU A 63 17.61 -14.47 0.10
CA LEU A 63 16.16 -14.41 -0.06
C LEU A 63 15.43 -14.19 1.28
N ALA A 64 15.87 -14.89 2.33
CA ALA A 64 15.30 -14.74 3.67
C ALA A 64 15.55 -13.33 4.23
N HIS A 65 16.75 -12.79 4.05
CA HIS A 65 17.07 -11.41 4.44
C HIS A 65 16.21 -10.39 3.67
N GLN A 66 16.08 -10.58 2.36
CA GLN A 66 15.30 -9.67 1.50
C GLN A 66 13.79 -9.70 1.82
N ALA A 67 13.25 -10.87 2.18
CA ALA A 67 11.85 -11.00 2.57
C ALA A 67 11.51 -10.19 3.84
N GLY A 68 12.49 -9.96 4.72
CA GLY A 68 12.35 -9.12 5.92
C GLY A 68 12.46 -7.60 5.67
N THR A 69 12.94 -7.19 4.49
CA THR A 69 13.23 -5.79 4.14
C THR A 69 12.54 -5.33 2.86
N LEU A 70 11.33 -5.85 2.57
CA LEU A 70 10.59 -5.49 1.37
C LEU A 70 10.25 -3.99 1.38
N TYR A 71 10.94 -3.28 0.51
CA TYR A 71 10.76 -1.86 0.25
C TYR A 71 10.41 -1.71 -1.23
N PHE A 72 9.21 -1.22 -1.52
CA PHE A 72 8.78 -1.08 -2.90
C PHE A 72 9.43 0.12 -3.58
N SER A 73 9.83 -0.06 -4.84
CA SER A 73 10.39 1.03 -5.64
C SER A 73 9.35 2.12 -5.88
N ARG A 74 9.80 3.33 -6.18
CA ARG A 74 8.90 4.45 -6.51
C ARG A 74 7.98 4.14 -7.69
N ASP A 75 8.47 3.41 -8.67
CA ASP A 75 7.68 3.03 -9.86
C ASP A 75 6.58 2.03 -9.49
N MET A 76 6.87 1.06 -8.60
CA MET A 76 5.89 0.11 -8.09
C MET A 76 4.79 0.82 -7.27
N GLU A 77 5.19 1.80 -6.44
CA GLU A 77 4.25 2.62 -5.68
C GLU A 77 3.33 3.44 -6.59
N GLN A 78 3.90 4.08 -7.63
CA GLN A 78 3.12 4.85 -8.61
C GLN A 78 2.19 3.94 -9.43
N GLU A 79 2.63 2.73 -9.78
CA GLU A 79 1.82 1.73 -10.45
C GLU A 79 0.64 1.31 -9.56
N ALA A 80 0.90 1.01 -8.28
CA ALA A 80 -0.13 0.65 -7.29
C ALA A 80 -1.12 1.79 -7.05
N ASP A 81 -0.66 3.03 -6.94
CA ASP A 81 -1.52 4.22 -6.78
C ASP A 81 -2.46 4.37 -7.98
N ARG A 82 -1.91 4.32 -9.20
CA ARG A 82 -2.69 4.49 -10.42
C ARG A 82 -3.71 3.37 -10.62
N LEU A 83 -3.30 2.12 -10.45
CA LEU A 83 -4.18 0.97 -10.66
C LEU A 83 -5.21 0.84 -9.51
N GLY A 84 -4.84 1.17 -8.28
CA GLY A 84 -5.74 1.22 -7.14
C GLY A 84 -6.84 2.26 -7.32
N LEU A 85 -6.50 3.44 -7.84
CA LEU A 85 -7.48 4.45 -8.20
C LEU A 85 -8.46 3.96 -9.26
N LEU A 86 -7.97 3.30 -10.32
CA LEU A 86 -8.81 2.70 -11.36
C LEU A 86 -9.69 1.58 -10.80
N ALA A 87 -9.19 0.79 -9.84
CA ALA A 87 -9.98 -0.26 -9.18
C ALA A 87 -11.13 0.34 -8.37
N LEU A 88 -10.91 1.41 -7.62
CA LEU A 88 -11.97 2.13 -6.92
C LEU A 88 -13.04 2.66 -7.88
N GLN A 89 -12.63 3.27 -8.99
CA GLN A 89 -13.56 3.79 -10.00
C GLN A 89 -14.39 2.68 -10.65
N ARG A 90 -13.78 1.53 -10.98
CA ARG A 90 -14.51 0.36 -11.50
C ARG A 90 -15.52 -0.20 -10.50
N ALA A 91 -15.21 -0.13 -9.21
CA ALA A 91 -16.11 -0.47 -8.13
C ALA A 91 -17.14 0.63 -7.82
N GLN A 92 -17.14 1.74 -8.57
CA GLN A 92 -17.97 2.92 -8.35
C GLN A 92 -17.80 3.53 -6.95
N ILE A 93 -16.61 3.39 -6.36
CA ILE A 93 -16.25 3.98 -5.08
C ILE A 93 -15.49 5.28 -5.33
N ARG A 94 -15.82 6.34 -4.61
CA ARG A 94 -15.11 7.62 -4.71
C ARG A 94 -13.63 7.47 -4.33
N PRO A 95 -12.70 7.87 -5.23
CA PRO A 95 -11.26 7.68 -5.01
C PRO A 95 -10.63 8.74 -4.09
N ASP A 96 -11.36 9.80 -3.72
CA ASP A 96 -10.86 10.87 -2.86
C ASP A 96 -10.44 10.40 -1.45
N GLY A 97 -11.00 9.30 -0.96
CA GLY A 97 -10.57 8.66 0.28
C GLY A 97 -9.09 8.26 0.26
N MET A 98 -8.62 7.72 -0.85
CA MET A 98 -7.21 7.40 -1.05
C MET A 98 -6.33 8.65 -0.88
N LEU A 99 -6.67 9.74 -1.56
CA LEU A 99 -5.92 11.00 -1.47
C LEU A 99 -5.91 11.56 -0.04
N ARG A 100 -7.08 11.59 0.64
CA ARG A 100 -7.17 12.09 2.02
C ARG A 100 -6.29 11.30 2.98
N PHE A 101 -6.28 9.97 2.87
CA PHE A 101 -5.45 9.14 3.72
C PHE A 101 -3.96 9.42 3.51
N PHE A 102 -3.51 9.52 2.26
CA PHE A 102 -2.11 9.79 1.92
C PHE A 102 -1.66 11.19 2.36
N GLN A 103 -2.52 12.20 2.24
CA GLN A 103 -2.24 13.55 2.75
C GLN A 103 -2.10 13.56 4.28
N LYS A 104 -2.97 12.84 4.98
CA LYS A 104 -2.89 12.72 6.44
C LYS A 104 -1.57 12.09 6.91
N LEU A 105 -1.04 11.12 6.16
CA LEU A 105 0.26 10.51 6.47
C LEU A 105 1.44 11.46 6.22
N ASP A 106 1.30 12.42 5.32
CA ASP A 106 2.32 13.44 5.05
C ASP A 106 2.33 14.52 6.14
N ASP A 107 1.15 14.89 6.65
CA ASP A 107 0.95 15.94 7.66
C ASP A 107 1.16 15.44 9.10
N GLU A 108 0.81 14.18 9.40
CA GLU A 108 0.97 13.62 10.75
C GLU A 108 2.36 13.01 10.95
N ASP A 109 2.93 13.22 12.16
CA ASP A 109 4.18 12.61 12.60
C ASP A 109 4.29 11.15 12.14
N LYS A 110 5.30 10.85 11.32
CA LYS A 110 5.62 9.53 10.75
C LYS A 110 5.71 8.40 11.79
N ALA A 111 5.60 8.75 13.08
CA ALA A 111 5.64 7.83 14.21
C ALA A 111 4.36 6.99 14.41
N LYS A 112 3.20 7.36 13.81
CA LYS A 112 1.92 6.73 14.13
C LYS A 112 1.59 5.47 13.30
N VAL A 113 2.22 5.27 12.12
CA VAL A 113 2.08 4.06 11.29
C VAL A 113 3.45 3.61 10.78
N PRO A 114 4.41 3.27 11.68
CA PRO A 114 5.81 3.08 11.29
C PRO A 114 6.00 1.95 10.27
N GLY A 115 5.26 0.84 10.41
CA GLY A 115 5.43 -0.34 9.58
C GLY A 115 4.98 -0.11 8.12
N TRP A 116 3.85 0.55 7.91
CA TRP A 116 3.34 0.80 6.56
C TRP A 116 4.18 1.85 5.82
N ILE A 117 4.56 2.94 6.50
CA ILE A 117 5.43 3.98 5.92
C ILE A 117 6.81 3.42 5.55
N SER A 118 7.31 2.44 6.30
CA SER A 118 8.62 1.82 6.02
C SER A 118 8.64 1.03 4.72
N SER A 119 7.55 0.32 4.40
CA SER A 119 7.42 -0.45 3.15
C SER A 119 6.90 0.38 1.98
N HIS A 120 6.13 1.44 2.26
CA HIS A 120 5.48 2.32 1.28
C HIS A 120 5.92 3.77 1.49
N PRO A 121 7.05 4.20 0.93
CA PRO A 121 7.56 5.54 1.14
C PRO A 121 6.57 6.58 0.63
N GLN A 122 6.15 7.42 1.54
CA GLN A 122 5.29 8.55 1.23
C GLN A 122 6.13 9.72 0.73
N THR A 123 5.67 10.35 -0.34
CA THR A 123 6.26 11.57 -0.85
C THR A 123 5.15 12.54 -1.23
N ALA A 124 5.36 13.83 -1.01
CA ALA A 124 4.44 14.88 -1.49
C ALA A 124 4.15 14.73 -2.99
N ALA A 125 5.13 14.23 -3.76
CA ALA A 125 4.97 13.93 -5.17
C ALA A 125 3.90 12.86 -5.45
N ARG A 126 3.76 11.82 -4.59
CA ARG A 126 2.73 10.78 -4.75
C ARG A 126 1.33 11.37 -4.53
N ALA A 127 1.14 12.13 -3.45
CA ALA A 127 -0.13 12.79 -3.18
C ALA A 127 -0.54 13.75 -4.33
N GLN A 128 0.42 14.48 -4.88
CA GLN A 128 0.21 15.35 -6.04
C GLN A 128 -0.18 14.54 -7.29
N GLN A 129 0.48 13.42 -7.54
CA GLN A 129 0.16 12.54 -8.67
C GLN A 129 -1.23 11.93 -8.54
N ILE A 130 -1.61 11.43 -7.36
CA ILE A 130 -2.96 10.90 -7.08
C ILE A 130 -4.01 11.99 -7.34
N ARG A 131 -3.77 13.22 -6.88
CA ARG A 131 -4.67 14.37 -7.11
C ARG A 131 -4.83 14.62 -8.61
N SER A 132 -3.75 14.63 -9.37
CA SER A 132 -3.77 14.85 -10.83
C SER A 132 -4.52 13.72 -11.55
N LEU A 133 -4.35 12.47 -11.13
CA LEU A 133 -5.05 11.33 -11.68
C LEU A 133 -6.58 11.41 -11.42
N ILE A 134 -6.99 11.77 -10.21
CA ILE A 134 -8.41 11.97 -9.87
C ILE A 134 -9.03 13.05 -10.75
N ALA A 135 -8.32 14.15 -10.95
CA ALA A 135 -8.80 15.26 -11.79
C ALA A 135 -8.88 14.86 -13.28
N ALA A 136 -7.92 14.06 -13.76
CA ALA A 136 -7.88 13.62 -15.16
C ALA A 136 -8.89 12.51 -15.49
N THR A 137 -9.35 11.77 -14.48
CA THR A 137 -10.27 10.62 -14.65
C THR A 137 -11.52 10.78 -13.77
N PRO A 138 -12.41 11.74 -14.06
CA PRO A 138 -13.61 11.96 -13.29
C PRO A 138 -14.53 10.72 -13.32
N CYS A 139 -15.14 10.38 -12.18
CA CYS A 139 -16.06 9.26 -12.04
C CYS A 139 -17.42 9.75 -11.53
N PRO A 140 -18.32 10.22 -12.40
CA PRO A 140 -19.63 10.73 -11.98
C PRO A 140 -20.52 9.69 -11.30
N ALA A 141 -20.33 8.41 -11.62
CA ALA A 141 -21.05 7.28 -11.01
C ALA A 141 -20.47 6.83 -9.66
N CYS A 142 -19.31 7.36 -9.25
CA CYS A 142 -18.68 6.96 -8.00
C CYS A 142 -19.37 7.62 -6.80
N VAL A 143 -19.69 6.78 -5.80
CA VAL A 143 -20.35 7.20 -4.57
C VAL A 143 -19.43 6.99 -3.35
N PRO A 144 -19.60 7.76 -2.26
CA PRO A 144 -18.89 7.50 -1.02
C PRO A 144 -19.40 6.20 -0.40
N LEU A 145 -18.53 5.49 0.31
CA LEU A 145 -18.95 4.34 1.12
C LEU A 145 -19.77 4.81 2.33
N ALA A 146 -20.78 4.01 2.68
CA ALA A 146 -21.63 4.29 3.83
C ALA A 146 -20.80 4.29 5.13
N SER A 147 -20.98 5.33 5.94
CA SER A 147 -20.20 5.56 7.16
C SER A 147 -21.02 5.51 8.47
N GLN A 148 -22.33 5.20 8.37
CA GLN A 148 -23.23 5.24 9.53
C GLN A 148 -22.79 4.36 10.71
N HIS A 149 -22.10 3.27 10.48
CA HIS A 149 -21.60 2.37 11.52
C HIS A 149 -20.09 2.50 11.78
N TRP A 150 -19.43 3.45 11.12
CA TRP A 150 -17.97 3.58 11.18
C TRP A 150 -17.46 3.82 12.60
N GLN A 151 -18.07 4.73 13.35
CA GLN A 151 -17.67 5.04 14.72
C GLN A 151 -17.91 3.88 15.67
N ALA A 152 -19.04 3.19 15.53
CA ALA A 152 -19.34 2.00 16.33
C ALA A 152 -18.33 0.87 16.06
N MET A 153 -17.96 0.66 14.80
CA MET A 153 -16.91 -0.30 14.42
C MET A 153 -15.56 0.09 15.05
N LYS A 154 -15.17 1.37 14.97
CA LYS A 154 -13.92 1.84 15.59
C LYS A 154 -13.90 1.64 17.11
N ALA A 155 -15.03 1.87 17.78
CA ALA A 155 -15.16 1.67 19.23
C ALA A 155 -15.03 0.18 19.63
N ALA A 156 -15.38 -0.74 18.74
CA ALA A 156 -15.27 -2.19 18.97
C ALA A 156 -13.87 -2.76 18.69
N LEU A 157 -12.92 -1.96 18.19
CA LEU A 157 -11.55 -2.43 17.94
C LEU A 157 -10.84 -2.77 19.27
N PRO A 158 -10.09 -3.89 19.33
CA PRO A 158 -9.33 -4.26 20.52
C PRO A 158 -8.35 -3.15 20.90
N PRO A 159 -8.03 -2.96 22.20
CA PRO A 159 -7.06 -1.95 22.62
C PRO A 159 -5.71 -2.19 21.90
N THR A 160 -4.97 -1.11 21.65
CA THR A 160 -3.61 -1.23 21.13
C THR A 160 -2.74 -2.01 22.10
N ALA A 161 -2.13 -3.11 21.63
CA ALA A 161 -1.07 -3.75 22.40
C ALA A 161 0.02 -2.72 22.69
N LYS A 162 0.42 -2.63 23.96
CA LYS A 162 1.53 -1.79 24.40
C LYS A 162 2.85 -2.38 23.97
#